data_cc5c1788618a033c75bd48f81e574175
#
_entry.id   cc5c1788618a033c75bd48f81e574175
#
_cell.length_a   1.000
_cell.length_b   1.000
_cell.length_c   1.000
_cell.angle_alpha   90.00
_cell.angle_beta   90.00
_cell.angle_gamma   90.00
#
_symmetry.space_group_name_H-M   'P 1'
#
loop_
_entity.id
_entity.type
_entity.pdbx_description
1 polymer ?
#
loop_
_entity_poly.entity_id
_entity_poly.type
_entity_poly.pdbx_seq_one_letter_code
_entity_poly.pdbx_strand_id
1 'polypeptide(L)'
;MKINPNKSKALSFTRARVKDQLNYALEDQKIPEASCCIYLGIIIRSDLSWADQVNYTVQKAWRALHFVMRIVKKGNKSTKSLAYMSLVRPILEHGAACWGPYRECQISALDRVQNKAAKFTHYSGDSEWESLAQRRMVACMCALYKAYTSERAWKTIGDRLQTPSYLSRVDHCWKIRA
;
A
#
# COMPACT_ATOMS: atom_id res chain seq x y z
N MET A 1 17.41 -3.38 23.54
CA MET A 1 16.39 -4.25 22.91
C MET A 1 17.16 -5.32 22.15
N LYS A 2 16.99 -6.61 22.48
CA LYS A 2 17.67 -7.70 21.74
C LYS A 2 16.83 -8.07 20.51
N ILE A 3 17.47 -8.15 19.35
CA ILE A 3 16.84 -8.60 18.11
C ILE A 3 16.81 -10.14 18.14
N ASN A 4 15.68 -10.74 17.77
CA ASN A 4 15.55 -12.20 17.71
C ASN A 4 15.96 -12.71 16.32
N PRO A 5 17.10 -13.42 16.19
CA PRO A 5 17.60 -13.89 14.91
C PRO A 5 16.62 -14.85 14.19
N ASN A 6 15.89 -15.68 14.96
CA ASN A 6 14.92 -16.64 14.41
C ASN A 6 13.69 -15.97 13.76
N LYS A 7 13.43 -14.70 14.09
CA LYS A 7 12.37 -13.89 13.47
C LYS A 7 12.89 -12.94 12.39
N SER A 8 14.21 -12.90 12.18
CA SER A 8 14.86 -12.07 11.18
C SER A 8 14.98 -12.83 9.86
N LYS A 9 14.80 -12.13 8.74
CA LYS A 9 14.95 -12.66 7.39
C LYS A 9 15.70 -11.65 6.55
N ALA A 10 16.63 -12.12 5.73
CA ALA A 10 17.28 -11.29 4.73
C ALA A 10 16.50 -11.37 3.42
N LEU A 11 16.22 -10.23 2.81
CA LEU A 11 15.54 -10.15 1.52
C LEU A 11 16.40 -9.33 0.57
N SER A 12 16.94 -9.98 -0.47
CA SER A 12 17.79 -9.32 -1.46
C SER A 12 16.98 -8.88 -2.66
N PHE A 13 17.08 -7.59 -2.99
CA PHE A 13 16.47 -7.01 -4.19
C PHE A 13 17.54 -6.84 -5.26
N THR A 14 17.54 -7.70 -6.27
CA THR A 14 18.51 -7.61 -7.36
C THR A 14 17.85 -7.90 -8.70
N ARG A 15 18.30 -7.19 -9.74
CA ARG A 15 17.99 -7.48 -11.14
C ARG A 15 19.11 -8.29 -11.81
N ALA A 16 20.19 -8.58 -11.10
CA ALA A 16 21.29 -9.36 -11.63
C ALA A 16 20.85 -10.81 -11.93
N ARG A 17 21.35 -11.36 -13.03
CA ARG A 17 21.12 -12.78 -13.39
C ARG A 17 21.86 -13.72 -12.45
N VAL A 18 23.03 -13.33 -11.97
CA VAL A 18 23.81 -14.05 -10.97
C VAL A 18 23.52 -13.42 -9.61
N LYS A 19 23.07 -14.22 -8.66
CA LYS A 19 22.85 -13.79 -7.29
C LYS A 19 24.06 -14.21 -6.48
N ASP A 20 24.82 -13.26 -6.00
CA ASP A 20 25.83 -13.52 -5.00
C ASP A 20 25.14 -13.92 -3.69
N GLN A 21 25.53 -15.06 -3.12
CA GLN A 21 25.03 -15.47 -1.81
C GLN A 21 25.62 -14.56 -0.74
N LEU A 22 24.82 -13.61 -0.29
CA LEU A 22 25.19 -12.73 0.82
C LEU A 22 24.92 -13.46 2.13
N ASN A 23 25.97 -13.76 2.88
CA ASN A 23 25.85 -14.37 4.20
C ASN A 23 25.66 -13.30 5.25
N TYR A 24 24.40 -13.02 5.61
CA TYR A 24 24.10 -12.16 6.73
C TYR A 24 24.09 -12.96 8.03
N ALA A 25 24.78 -12.46 9.03
CA ALA A 25 24.76 -13.01 10.38
C ALA A 25 24.36 -11.92 11.37
N LEU A 26 23.64 -12.30 12.40
CA LEU A 26 23.31 -11.45 13.54
C LEU A 26 23.89 -12.14 14.79
N GLU A 27 24.85 -11.51 15.44
CA GLU A 27 25.72 -12.16 16.39
C GLU A 27 26.37 -13.39 15.70
N ASP A 28 26.27 -14.59 16.23
CA ASP A 28 26.84 -15.81 15.63
C ASP A 28 25.82 -16.65 14.84
N GLN A 29 24.59 -16.15 14.65
CA GLN A 29 23.53 -16.87 13.93
C GLN A 29 23.34 -16.35 12.51
N LYS A 30 23.42 -17.25 11.54
CA LYS A 30 23.16 -16.96 10.13
C LYS A 30 21.67 -16.67 9.91
N ILE A 31 21.38 -15.52 9.31
CA ILE A 31 20.02 -15.12 8.95
C ILE A 31 19.65 -15.80 7.62
N PRO A 32 18.52 -16.53 7.56
CA PRO A 32 18.10 -17.16 6.32
C PRO A 32 17.66 -16.13 5.27
N GLU A 33 18.12 -16.32 4.03
CA GLU A 33 17.61 -15.57 2.90
C GLU A 33 16.20 -16.06 2.55
N ALA A 34 15.28 -15.12 2.32
CA ALA A 34 13.91 -15.41 1.95
C ALA A 34 13.57 -14.75 0.61
N SER A 35 12.71 -15.41 -0.18
CA SER A 35 12.17 -14.84 -1.43
C SER A 35 11.01 -13.86 -1.16
N CYS A 36 10.38 -13.95 0.02
CA CYS A 36 9.33 -13.04 0.45
C CYS A 36 9.33 -12.87 1.97
N CYS A 37 8.85 -11.72 2.41
CA CYS A 37 8.59 -11.46 3.83
C CYS A 37 7.30 -10.64 4.00
N ILE A 38 6.71 -10.74 5.18
CA ILE A 38 5.59 -9.87 5.59
C ILE A 38 6.15 -8.83 6.53
N TYR A 39 6.06 -7.57 6.12
CA TYR A 39 6.50 -6.44 6.93
C TYR A 39 5.35 -5.45 7.12
N LEU A 40 4.97 -5.21 8.38
CA LEU A 40 3.84 -4.35 8.74
C LEU A 40 2.53 -4.68 7.97
N GLY A 41 2.29 -5.97 7.73
CA GLY A 41 1.10 -6.43 7.02
C GLY A 41 1.18 -6.33 5.49
N ILE A 42 2.34 -5.98 4.93
CA ILE A 42 2.60 -5.92 3.50
C ILE A 42 3.52 -7.07 3.10
N ILE A 43 3.13 -7.83 2.09
CA ILE A 43 3.93 -8.91 1.52
C ILE A 43 4.92 -8.32 0.53
N ILE A 44 6.20 -8.35 0.88
CA ILE A 44 7.30 -7.87 0.05
C ILE A 44 8.02 -9.07 -0.53
N ARG A 45 8.18 -9.09 -1.86
CA ARG A 45 8.91 -10.13 -2.59
C ARG A 45 10.24 -9.60 -3.12
N SER A 46 11.22 -10.49 -3.23
CA SER A 46 12.54 -10.16 -3.79
C SER A 46 12.49 -9.68 -5.26
N ASP A 47 11.48 -10.10 -6.02
CA ASP A 47 11.24 -9.67 -7.40
C ASP A 47 10.42 -8.37 -7.50
N LEU A 48 10.06 -7.76 -6.37
CA LEU A 48 9.19 -6.57 -6.27
C LEU A 48 7.83 -6.74 -6.96
N SER A 49 7.36 -7.98 -7.12
CA SER A 49 6.02 -8.25 -7.65
C SER A 49 4.97 -8.07 -6.56
N TRP A 50 3.92 -7.32 -6.87
CA TRP A 50 2.81 -7.07 -5.94
C TRP A 50 1.65 -8.08 -6.07
N ALA A 51 1.84 -9.16 -6.85
CA ALA A 51 0.77 -10.13 -7.10
C ALA A 51 0.23 -10.76 -5.80
N ASP A 52 1.13 -11.20 -4.91
CA ASP A 52 0.74 -11.84 -3.65
C ASP A 52 0.06 -10.84 -2.70
N GLN A 53 0.56 -9.60 -2.65
CA GLN A 53 -0.05 -8.54 -1.86
C GLN A 53 -1.45 -8.19 -2.36
N VAL A 54 -1.64 -8.07 -3.67
CA VAL A 54 -2.96 -7.83 -4.28
C VAL A 54 -3.91 -8.97 -3.96
N ASN A 55 -3.50 -10.23 -4.18
CA ASN A 55 -4.32 -11.40 -3.91
C ASN A 55 -4.73 -11.48 -2.44
N TYR A 56 -3.78 -11.26 -1.53
CA TYR A 56 -4.04 -11.24 -0.08
C TYR A 56 -5.05 -10.15 0.29
N THR A 57 -4.84 -8.93 -0.21
CA THR A 57 -5.72 -7.78 0.05
C THR A 57 -7.12 -8.00 -0.48
N VAL A 58 -7.23 -8.47 -1.73
CA VAL A 58 -8.52 -8.80 -2.37
C VAL A 58 -9.28 -9.87 -1.59
N GLN A 59 -8.63 -10.97 -1.22
CA GLN A 59 -9.27 -12.03 -0.43
C GLN A 59 -9.75 -11.53 0.93
N LYS A 60 -8.92 -10.74 1.62
CA LYS A 60 -9.27 -10.16 2.91
C LYS A 60 -10.45 -9.20 2.78
N ALA A 61 -10.43 -8.34 1.77
CA ALA A 61 -11.49 -7.38 1.51
C ALA A 61 -12.82 -8.07 1.11
N TRP A 62 -12.79 -9.14 0.31
CA TRP A 62 -13.98 -9.96 0.00
C TRP A 62 -14.59 -10.59 1.24
N ARG A 63 -13.76 -11.18 2.12
CA ARG A 63 -14.27 -11.75 3.39
C ARG A 63 -14.97 -10.70 4.24
N ALA A 64 -14.35 -9.53 4.39
CA ALA A 64 -14.93 -8.42 5.13
C ALA A 64 -16.23 -7.91 4.47
N LEU A 65 -16.26 -7.76 3.14
CA LEU A 65 -17.43 -7.33 2.41
C LEU A 65 -18.59 -8.32 2.55
N HIS A 66 -18.34 -9.62 2.40
CA HIS A 66 -19.37 -10.63 2.56
C HIS A 66 -19.91 -10.69 4.01
N PHE A 67 -19.04 -10.47 4.99
CA PHE A 67 -19.48 -10.34 6.39
C PHE A 67 -20.40 -9.12 6.55
N VAL A 68 -19.99 -7.96 6.07
CA VAL A 68 -20.81 -6.73 6.10
C VAL A 68 -22.16 -6.94 5.39
N MET A 69 -22.16 -7.55 4.21
CA MET A 69 -23.38 -7.82 3.43
C MET A 69 -24.37 -8.71 4.18
N ARG A 70 -23.90 -9.68 4.97
CA ARG A 70 -24.77 -10.54 5.80
C ARG A 70 -25.35 -9.79 6.98
N ILE A 71 -24.52 -9.07 7.73
CA ILE A 71 -24.94 -8.42 8.98
C ILE A 71 -25.84 -7.21 8.70
N VAL A 72 -25.46 -6.40 7.70
CA VAL A 72 -26.15 -5.13 7.40
C VAL A 72 -27.13 -5.26 6.24
N LYS A 73 -27.60 -6.49 5.94
CA LYS A 73 -28.51 -6.76 4.81
C LYS A 73 -29.75 -5.87 4.82
N LYS A 74 -30.39 -5.72 5.98
CA LYS A 74 -31.61 -4.92 6.18
C LYS A 74 -31.33 -3.46 6.52
N GLY A 75 -30.05 -3.05 6.62
CA GLY A 75 -29.67 -1.67 6.93
C GLY A 75 -30.05 -0.68 5.81
N ASN A 76 -30.24 0.58 6.20
CA ASN A 76 -30.42 1.66 5.25
C ASN A 76 -29.13 1.96 4.47
N LYS A 77 -29.21 2.80 3.43
CA LYS A 77 -28.06 3.20 2.59
C LYS A 77 -26.88 3.75 3.43
N SER A 78 -27.18 4.62 4.39
CA SER A 78 -26.16 5.23 5.24
C SER A 78 -25.42 4.22 6.10
N THR A 79 -26.14 3.30 6.74
CA THR A 79 -25.54 2.23 7.56
C THR A 79 -24.67 1.29 6.73
N LYS A 80 -25.12 0.91 5.53
CA LYS A 80 -24.34 0.08 4.60
C LYS A 80 -23.06 0.78 4.15
N SER A 81 -23.16 2.06 3.81
CA SER A 81 -22.01 2.88 3.40
C SER A 81 -21.01 3.01 4.55
N LEU A 82 -21.49 3.33 5.76
CA LEU A 82 -20.64 3.43 6.95
C LEU A 82 -19.91 2.12 7.24
N ALA A 83 -20.61 0.99 7.19
CA ALA A 83 -20.02 -0.32 7.41
C ALA A 83 -18.94 -0.66 6.35
N TYR A 84 -19.17 -0.31 5.07
CA TYR A 84 -18.13 -0.45 4.05
C TYR A 84 -16.91 0.45 4.34
N MET A 85 -17.14 1.72 4.62
CA MET A 85 -16.06 2.68 4.88
C MET A 85 -15.22 2.31 6.11
N SER A 86 -15.84 1.70 7.14
CA SER A 86 -15.16 1.34 8.38
C SER A 86 -14.41 0.00 8.28
N LEU A 87 -14.97 -0.99 7.60
CA LEU A 87 -14.49 -2.38 7.67
C LEU A 87 -13.81 -2.89 6.39
N VAL A 88 -14.21 -2.40 5.24
CA VAL A 88 -13.71 -2.91 3.94
C VAL A 88 -12.71 -1.95 3.31
N ARG A 89 -13.06 -0.67 3.24
CA ARG A 89 -12.22 0.36 2.62
C ARG A 89 -10.81 0.42 3.21
N PRO A 90 -10.60 0.38 4.55
CA PRO A 90 -9.26 0.42 5.12
C PRO A 90 -8.38 -0.75 4.69
N ILE A 91 -8.96 -1.91 4.39
CA ILE A 91 -8.22 -3.07 3.89
C ILE A 91 -7.68 -2.80 2.47
N LEU A 92 -8.49 -2.20 1.61
CA LEU A 92 -8.11 -1.87 0.22
C LEU A 92 -7.06 -0.75 0.15
N GLU A 93 -7.04 0.14 1.12
CA GLU A 93 -6.16 1.32 1.17
C GLU A 93 -4.95 1.13 2.08
N HIS A 94 -4.86 0.01 2.83
CA HIS A 94 -3.75 -0.24 3.75
C HIS A 94 -2.41 -0.21 3.01
N GLY A 95 -1.51 0.66 3.47
CA GLY A 95 -0.17 0.79 2.91
C GLY A 95 -0.14 1.26 1.45
N ALA A 96 -1.17 1.93 0.96
CA ALA A 96 -1.28 2.37 -0.44
C ALA A 96 -0.08 3.20 -0.92
N ALA A 97 0.63 3.88 -0.02
CA ALA A 97 1.85 4.60 -0.33
C ALA A 97 3.09 3.71 -0.49
N CYS A 98 3.03 2.46 -0.01
CA CYS A 98 4.18 1.54 -0.01
C CYS A 98 4.14 0.52 -1.14
N TRP A 99 2.95 0.23 -1.67
CA TRP A 99 2.77 -0.74 -2.74
C TRP A 99 1.65 -0.30 -3.69
N GLY A 100 1.77 -0.69 -4.95
CA GLY A 100 0.75 -0.37 -5.96
C GLY A 100 0.66 -1.43 -7.05
N PRO A 101 -0.56 -1.87 -7.42
CA PRO A 101 -0.73 -2.72 -8.59
C PRO A 101 -0.39 -1.92 -9.85
N TYR A 102 0.34 -2.56 -10.76
CA TYR A 102 0.68 -1.97 -12.06
C TYR A 102 0.07 -2.74 -13.24
N ARG A 103 -0.36 -3.99 -12.98
CA ARG A 103 -1.02 -4.80 -14.01
C ARG A 103 -2.52 -4.56 -13.97
N GLU A 104 -3.14 -4.43 -15.15
CA GLU A 104 -4.57 -4.20 -15.29
C GLU A 104 -5.44 -5.25 -14.56
N CYS A 105 -5.05 -6.53 -14.64
CA CYS A 105 -5.75 -7.60 -13.93
C CYS A 105 -5.74 -7.43 -12.39
N GLN A 106 -4.67 -6.85 -11.85
CA GLN A 106 -4.54 -6.58 -10.42
C GLN A 106 -5.40 -5.37 -10.01
N ILE A 107 -5.40 -4.33 -10.82
CA ILE A 107 -6.24 -3.13 -10.64
C ILE A 107 -7.70 -3.55 -10.67
N SER A 108 -8.11 -4.25 -11.72
CA SER A 108 -9.48 -4.76 -11.88
C SER A 108 -9.92 -5.70 -10.75
N ALA A 109 -9.00 -6.45 -10.14
CA ALA A 109 -9.33 -7.32 -9.00
C ALA A 109 -9.70 -6.51 -7.75
N LEU A 110 -9.00 -5.41 -7.48
CA LEU A 110 -9.31 -4.49 -6.38
C LEU A 110 -10.60 -3.72 -6.65
N ASP A 111 -10.77 -3.21 -7.87
CA ASP A 111 -11.97 -2.44 -8.27
C ASP A 111 -13.25 -3.29 -8.22
N ARG A 112 -13.16 -4.58 -8.53
CA ARG A 112 -14.30 -5.49 -8.37
C ARG A 112 -14.87 -5.53 -6.97
N VAL A 113 -14.03 -5.47 -5.94
CA VAL A 113 -14.49 -5.42 -4.54
C VAL A 113 -15.24 -4.11 -4.28
N GLN A 114 -14.67 -2.98 -4.70
CA GLN A 114 -15.29 -1.66 -4.54
C GLN A 114 -16.62 -1.56 -5.31
N ASN A 115 -16.65 -2.01 -6.55
CA ASN A 115 -17.85 -1.99 -7.38
C ASN A 115 -18.97 -2.88 -6.80
N LYS A 116 -18.62 -4.02 -6.20
CA LYS A 116 -19.60 -4.85 -5.48
C LYS A 116 -20.14 -4.16 -4.25
N ALA A 117 -19.28 -3.47 -3.50
CA ALA A 117 -19.70 -2.67 -2.34
C ALA A 117 -20.62 -1.51 -2.75
N ALA A 118 -20.28 -0.79 -3.82
CA ALA A 118 -21.13 0.28 -4.37
C ALA A 118 -22.53 -0.22 -4.75
N LYS A 119 -22.60 -1.35 -5.43
CA LYS A 119 -23.89 -2.00 -5.76
C LYS A 119 -24.68 -2.39 -4.50
N PHE A 120 -24.02 -2.90 -3.47
CA PHE A 120 -24.68 -3.29 -2.22
C PHE A 120 -25.24 -2.09 -1.45
N THR A 121 -24.56 -0.95 -1.48
CA THR A 121 -25.01 0.28 -0.83
C THR A 121 -26.07 1.01 -1.63
N HIS A 122 -26.48 0.49 -2.80
CA HIS A 122 -27.38 1.16 -3.75
C HIS A 122 -26.88 2.57 -4.13
N TYR A 123 -25.58 2.69 -4.30
CA TYR A 123 -24.97 3.88 -4.83
C TYR A 123 -25.22 3.87 -6.35
N SER A 124 -26.39 4.34 -6.76
CA SER A 124 -26.76 4.48 -8.16
C SER A 124 -26.42 5.88 -8.63
N GLY A 125 -25.59 5.97 -9.63
CA GLY A 125 -25.39 7.18 -10.42
C GLY A 125 -24.32 8.10 -9.89
N ASP A 126 -23.84 8.94 -10.72
CA ASP A 126 -22.81 9.97 -10.69
C ASP A 126 -22.16 10.21 -9.32
N SER A 127 -21.34 9.39 -9.05
CA SER A 127 -20.67 8.91 -7.89
C SER A 127 -19.93 10.00 -7.12
N GLU A 128 -20.31 10.21 -5.90
CA GLU A 128 -19.50 10.82 -4.84
C GLU A 128 -18.39 9.86 -4.33
N TRP A 129 -18.32 8.63 -4.84
CA TRP A 129 -17.24 7.71 -4.44
C TRP A 129 -16.06 7.86 -5.40
N GLU A 130 -15.03 8.50 -4.90
CA GLU A 130 -13.75 8.54 -5.60
C GLU A 130 -13.28 7.12 -5.97
N SER A 131 -12.67 6.98 -7.14
CA SER A 131 -12.09 5.71 -7.55
C SER A 131 -11.00 5.27 -6.57
N LEU A 132 -10.84 3.95 -6.43
CA LEU A 132 -9.78 3.42 -5.57
C LEU A 132 -8.40 3.89 -6.04
N ALA A 133 -8.18 3.97 -7.35
CA ALA A 133 -6.95 4.47 -7.93
C ALA A 133 -6.65 5.91 -7.51
N GLN A 134 -7.64 6.80 -7.57
CA GLN A 134 -7.50 8.20 -7.17
C GLN A 134 -7.15 8.33 -5.68
N ARG A 135 -7.87 7.62 -4.81
CA ARG A 135 -7.58 7.64 -3.37
C ARG A 135 -6.19 7.11 -3.04
N ARG A 136 -5.76 6.04 -3.72
CA ARG A 136 -4.40 5.51 -3.56
C ARG A 136 -3.35 6.50 -4.05
N MET A 137 -3.59 7.21 -5.15
CA MET A 137 -2.73 8.28 -5.62
C MET A 137 -2.62 9.42 -4.60
N VAL A 138 -3.74 9.88 -4.05
CA VAL A 138 -3.75 10.90 -3.00
C VAL A 138 -2.97 10.44 -1.77
N ALA A 139 -3.12 9.19 -1.34
CA ALA A 139 -2.34 8.64 -0.23
C ALA A 139 -0.83 8.64 -0.52
N CYS A 140 -0.40 8.31 -1.74
CA CYS A 140 1.00 8.40 -2.16
C CYS A 140 1.51 9.83 -2.13
N MET A 141 0.74 10.78 -2.67
CA MET A 141 1.11 12.21 -2.67
C MET A 141 1.20 12.77 -1.25
N CYS A 142 0.26 12.42 -0.38
CA CYS A 142 0.29 12.82 1.02
C CYS A 142 1.51 12.23 1.76
N ALA A 143 1.88 10.98 1.48
CA ALA A 143 3.06 10.36 2.07
C ALA A 143 4.34 11.05 1.60
N LEU A 144 4.45 11.33 0.28
CA LEU A 144 5.57 12.06 -0.28
C LEU A 144 5.69 13.46 0.31
N TYR A 145 4.58 14.20 0.39
CA TYR A 145 4.55 15.51 1.00
C TYR A 145 5.00 15.49 2.46
N LYS A 146 4.50 14.55 3.25
CA LYS A 146 4.92 14.37 4.65
C LYS A 146 6.40 14.00 4.76
N ALA A 147 6.92 13.19 3.84
CA ALA A 147 8.32 12.85 3.77
C ALA A 147 9.19 14.10 3.48
N TYR A 148 8.71 14.96 2.60
CA TYR A 148 9.43 16.16 2.19
C TYR A 148 9.40 17.27 3.27
N THR A 149 8.28 17.45 3.96
CA THR A 149 8.07 18.54 4.92
C THR A 149 8.40 18.17 6.37
N SER A 150 8.51 16.86 6.68
CA SER A 150 8.68 16.39 8.05
C SER A 150 10.15 16.27 8.43
N GLU A 151 10.53 16.86 9.55
CA GLU A 151 11.86 16.74 10.17
C GLU A 151 12.11 15.34 10.77
N ARG A 152 11.09 14.47 10.82
CA ARG A 152 11.16 13.15 11.45
C ARG A 152 11.50 12.08 10.42
N ALA A 153 11.91 10.91 10.86
CA ALA A 153 12.11 9.60 10.21
C ALA A 153 12.38 9.51 8.68
N TRP A 154 12.01 10.52 7.90
CA TRP A 154 12.16 10.64 6.46
C TRP A 154 13.34 11.52 6.03
N LYS A 155 14.16 11.95 6.97
CA LYS A 155 15.33 12.82 6.70
C LYS A 155 16.22 12.25 5.59
N THR A 156 16.44 10.95 5.60
CA THR A 156 17.25 10.24 4.57
C THR A 156 16.61 10.27 3.17
N ILE A 157 15.28 10.37 3.08
CA ILE A 157 14.57 10.54 1.82
C ILE A 157 14.52 12.02 1.46
N GLY A 158 14.29 12.90 2.44
CA GLY A 158 14.36 14.34 2.27
C GLY A 158 15.69 14.81 1.68
N ASP A 159 16.79 14.21 2.13
CA ASP A 159 18.14 14.50 1.61
C ASP A 159 18.33 14.10 0.14
N ARG A 160 17.51 13.18 -0.37
CA ARG A 160 17.48 12.78 -1.80
C ARG A 160 16.50 13.59 -2.65
N LEU A 161 15.54 14.26 -2.03
CA LEU A 161 14.60 15.16 -2.68
C LEU A 161 15.22 16.55 -2.71
N GLN A 162 15.83 16.92 -3.83
CA GLN A 162 16.45 18.22 -3.98
C GLN A 162 15.42 19.32 -4.19
N THR A 163 15.56 20.41 -3.46
CA THR A 163 14.86 21.66 -3.81
C THR A 163 15.47 22.25 -5.07
N PRO A 164 14.68 22.86 -5.96
CA PRO A 164 15.23 23.50 -7.15
C PRO A 164 16.16 24.65 -6.75
N SER A 165 17.27 24.80 -7.45
CA SER A 165 18.25 25.86 -7.22
C SER A 165 17.70 27.27 -7.52
N TYR A 166 16.62 27.34 -8.27
CA TYR A 166 15.89 28.59 -8.55
C TYR A 166 14.40 28.28 -8.71
N LEU A 167 13.57 29.25 -8.36
CA LEU A 167 12.13 29.21 -8.55
C LEU A 167 11.77 30.21 -9.66
N SER A 168 11.00 29.78 -10.64
CA SER A 168 10.37 30.69 -11.60
C SER A 168 9.19 31.41 -10.93
N ARG A 169 8.67 32.48 -11.57
CA ARG A 169 7.50 33.22 -11.05
C ARG A 169 6.24 32.33 -10.85
N VAL A 170 6.19 31.18 -11.51
CA VAL A 170 5.07 30.22 -11.49
C VAL A 170 5.33 29.06 -10.53
N ASP A 171 6.55 28.93 -10.02
CA ASP A 171 6.93 27.81 -9.18
C ASP A 171 6.56 28.05 -7.72
N HIS A 172 5.99 27.02 -7.10
CA HIS A 172 5.73 27.04 -5.68
C HIS A 172 7.02 26.74 -4.89
N CYS A 173 7.17 27.35 -3.71
CA CYS A 173 8.34 27.14 -2.83
C CYS A 173 8.55 25.67 -2.41
N TRP A 174 7.54 24.82 -2.55
CA TRP A 174 7.57 23.39 -2.27
C TRP A 174 7.76 22.51 -3.52
N LYS A 175 8.20 23.07 -4.63
CA LYS A 175 8.51 22.29 -5.83
C LYS A 175 9.63 21.29 -5.54
N ILE A 176 9.42 20.05 -5.94
CA ILE A 176 10.39 18.96 -5.82
C ILE A 176 10.99 18.73 -7.22
N ARG A 177 12.30 18.62 -7.28
CA ARG A 177 13.03 18.20 -8.48
C ARG A 177 13.21 16.68 -8.40
N ALA A 178 12.74 15.97 -9.43
CA ALA A 178 12.97 14.54 -9.60
C ALA A 178 14.35 14.28 -10.23
#